data_bb13d60166dab01e454504dd356a6225
#
_entry.id   bb13d60166dab01e454504dd356a6225
#
_cell.length_a   1.000
_cell.length_b   1.000
_cell.length_c   1.000
_cell.angle_alpha   90.00
_cell.angle_beta   90.00
_cell.angle_gamma   90.00
#
_symmetry.space_group_name_H-M   'P 1'
#
loop_
_entity.id
_entity.type
_entity.pdbx_description
1 polymer ?
#
loop_
_entity_poly.entity_id
_entity_poly.type
_entity_poly.pdbx_seq_one_letter_code
_entity_poly.pdbx_strand_id
1 'polypeptide(L)'
;GAFAFIRNCIWGYHIRNLSTKEMLRFPDLCSTKKKYMKNKFKLNSNTLLVFILTTGVFGIINTEMGVIGILPLIAENFQITVPEAGWTVSIFALVVAISAPITPLLFSGINRKKVMILALGLFTLSNIISMMTTNFTVLLISRALPAFLHPVYVSMAFTVAAASVSKEKAPKAVAKVFIGVSAGMVLGVPVTSYIASEVSYSMGMLFFTVVNALVLVATIVFVPSMPVKEKLSYGTQLSVLKKKVVWYSILAITLINGALFGFFSYMSDYLKTITGVSYTVISTMLLIYGLANIIGNVIAGKQLAVNPVRSMIMIPLALLAFYIGVFAFGEWLMAMVVIILILGILAGYGQNTMQYMITHAAPEAPDFANGLYLLSANLGTTVGAAVCGLFITFFNTRYSVIGSLIFLILSIVFVVLRIRATQSERQIRMEMAA
;
A
#
# COMPACT_ATOMS: atom_id res chain seq x y z
N GLY A 1 35.40 -4.32 15.69
CA GLY A 1 35.06 -5.68 16.12
C GLY A 1 35.81 -6.79 15.39
N ALA A 2 35.97 -6.72 14.05
CA ALA A 2 36.57 -7.80 13.25
C ALA A 2 38.09 -7.90 13.39
N PHE A 3 38.79 -6.77 13.52
CA PHE A 3 40.26 -6.75 13.70
C PHE A 3 40.73 -7.24 15.06
N ALA A 4 39.98 -7.04 16.12
CA ALA A 4 40.28 -7.57 17.46
C ALA A 4 40.09 -9.09 17.52
N PHE A 5 39.19 -9.64 16.72
CA PHE A 5 38.88 -11.07 16.64
C PHE A 5 39.98 -11.86 15.90
N ILE A 6 40.54 -11.27 14.83
CA ILE A 6 41.63 -11.87 14.05
C ILE A 6 42.94 -11.91 14.91
N ARG A 7 43.18 -10.87 15.71
CA ARG A 7 44.35 -10.80 16.60
C ARG A 7 44.28 -11.82 17.73
N ASN A 8 43.10 -12.13 18.29
CA ASN A 8 42.92 -13.13 19.34
C ASN A 8 42.93 -14.58 18.84
N CYS A 9 42.65 -14.83 17.53
CA CYS A 9 42.79 -16.18 16.96
C CYS A 9 44.23 -16.54 16.57
N ILE A 10 45.09 -15.53 16.36
CA ILE A 10 46.50 -15.77 15.93
C ILE A 10 47.48 -15.71 17.09
N TRP A 11 47.19 -15.01 18.20
CA TRP A 11 48.17 -14.75 19.27
C TRP A 11 47.72 -15.11 20.70
N GLY A 12 46.60 -15.79 20.91
CA GLY A 12 45.98 -15.98 22.23
C GLY A 12 45.93 -17.42 22.78
N TYR A 13 46.65 -18.39 22.22
CA TYR A 13 46.77 -19.72 22.86
C TYR A 13 48.22 -20.15 22.98
N HIS A 14 48.65 -20.23 24.22
CA HIS A 14 49.92 -20.84 24.62
C HIS A 14 50.00 -22.29 24.11
N ILE A 15 50.73 -22.51 23.02
CA ILE A 15 51.11 -23.85 22.53
C ILE A 15 52.23 -24.40 23.42
N ARG A 16 51.92 -24.76 24.64
CA ARG A 16 52.74 -25.60 25.48
C ARG A 16 51.82 -26.52 26.30
N ASN A 17 51.67 -27.75 25.89
CA ASN A 17 50.93 -28.85 26.51
C ASN A 17 49.59 -29.24 25.88
N LEU A 18 49.50 -29.39 24.58
CA LEU A 18 48.41 -30.12 23.96
C LEU A 18 48.89 -31.48 23.47
N SER A 19 48.17 -32.54 23.85
CA SER A 19 48.46 -33.91 23.41
C SER A 19 48.15 -34.07 21.90
N THR A 20 48.88 -35.00 21.26
CA THR A 20 48.72 -35.29 19.80
C THR A 20 47.27 -35.60 19.39
N LYS A 21 46.39 -36.03 20.30
CA LYS A 21 44.97 -36.30 20.05
C LYS A 21 44.11 -35.02 19.99
N GLU A 22 44.54 -33.92 20.62
CA GLU A 22 43.83 -32.65 20.59
C GLU A 22 44.21 -31.81 19.37
N MET A 23 45.43 -31.97 18.83
CA MET A 23 45.82 -31.34 17.56
C MET A 23 45.02 -31.84 16.36
N LEU A 24 44.55 -33.08 16.35
CA LEU A 24 43.75 -33.65 15.27
C LEU A 24 42.30 -33.17 15.24
N ARG A 25 41.81 -32.55 16.35
CA ARG A 25 40.45 -31.95 16.42
C ARG A 25 40.38 -30.48 15.96
N PHE A 26 41.51 -29.82 15.77
CA PHE A 26 41.54 -28.40 15.35
C PHE A 26 40.99 -28.13 13.96
N PRO A 27 41.21 -28.98 12.92
CA PRO A 27 40.63 -28.76 11.59
C PRO A 27 39.12 -28.85 11.59
N ASP A 28 38.51 -29.74 12.40
CA ASP A 28 37.07 -29.93 12.48
C ASP A 28 36.33 -28.79 13.18
N LEU A 29 36.94 -28.19 14.19
CA LEU A 29 36.39 -27.01 14.88
C LEU A 29 36.42 -25.77 13.99
N CYS A 30 37.43 -25.61 13.15
CA CYS A 30 37.57 -24.51 12.22
C CYS A 30 36.59 -24.68 11.02
N SER A 31 36.40 -25.91 10.55
CA SER A 31 35.46 -26.26 9.48
C SER A 31 34.00 -26.12 9.93
N THR A 32 33.66 -26.57 11.13
CA THR A 32 32.31 -26.40 11.74
C THR A 32 32.01 -24.94 12.03
N LYS A 33 32.97 -24.14 12.49
CA LYS A 33 32.80 -22.71 12.72
C LYS A 33 32.67 -21.94 11.42
N LYS A 34 33.41 -22.33 10.37
CA LYS A 34 33.29 -21.77 9.02
C LYS A 34 31.94 -22.14 8.36
N LYS A 35 31.42 -23.35 8.61
CA LYS A 35 30.11 -23.83 8.19
C LYS A 35 28.98 -23.13 8.95
N TYR A 36 29.18 -22.88 10.27
CA TYR A 36 28.24 -22.15 11.11
C TYR A 36 28.15 -20.66 10.73
N MET A 37 29.30 -20.02 10.45
CA MET A 37 29.32 -18.63 9.95
C MET A 37 28.75 -18.54 8.53
N LYS A 38 29.03 -19.48 7.62
CA LYS A 38 28.49 -19.54 6.29
C LYS A 38 26.98 -19.78 6.29
N ASN A 39 26.46 -20.55 7.25
CA ASN A 39 25.03 -20.74 7.47
C ASN A 39 24.36 -19.51 8.11
N LYS A 40 25.04 -18.81 9.01
CA LYS A 40 24.54 -17.56 9.62
C LYS A 40 24.47 -16.42 8.58
N PHE A 41 25.44 -16.36 7.65
CA PHE A 41 25.40 -15.43 6.51
C PHE A 41 24.35 -15.84 5.45
N LYS A 42 24.08 -17.14 5.26
CA LYS A 42 23.01 -17.62 4.38
C LYS A 42 21.61 -17.36 4.94
N LEU A 43 21.44 -17.43 6.26
CA LEU A 43 20.20 -17.03 6.93
C LEU A 43 19.95 -15.51 6.76
N ASN A 44 20.99 -14.69 6.76
CA ASN A 44 20.91 -13.27 6.51
C ASN A 44 20.55 -12.91 5.05
N SER A 45 20.88 -13.74 4.05
CA SER A 45 20.61 -13.43 2.64
C SER A 45 19.11 -13.37 2.33
N ASN A 46 18.32 -14.36 2.76
CA ASN A 46 16.86 -14.36 2.54
C ASN A 46 16.15 -13.29 3.40
N THR A 47 16.65 -13.04 4.61
CA THR A 47 16.14 -11.99 5.49
C THR A 47 16.42 -10.62 4.89
N LEU A 48 17.62 -10.40 4.35
CA LEU A 48 18.01 -9.17 3.67
C LEU A 48 17.13 -8.95 2.41
N LEU A 49 16.90 -9.99 1.60
CA LEU A 49 16.04 -9.92 0.43
C LEU A 49 14.62 -9.49 0.82
N VAL A 50 14.00 -10.15 1.80
CA VAL A 50 12.65 -9.78 2.28
C VAL A 50 12.64 -8.35 2.83
N PHE A 51 13.69 -7.92 3.53
CA PHE A 51 13.80 -6.54 4.03
C PHE A 51 13.86 -5.51 2.87
N ILE A 52 14.66 -5.78 1.82
CA ILE A 52 14.74 -4.91 0.62
C ILE A 52 13.37 -4.83 -0.06
N LEU A 53 12.68 -5.96 -0.22
CA LEU A 53 11.34 -5.99 -0.81
C LEU A 53 10.33 -5.20 0.02
N THR A 54 10.38 -5.35 1.35
CA THR A 54 9.51 -4.61 2.29
C THR A 54 9.75 -3.10 2.19
N THR A 55 11.02 -2.67 2.19
CA THR A 55 11.38 -1.26 2.08
C THR A 55 11.06 -0.70 0.69
N GLY A 56 11.14 -1.52 -0.36
CA GLY A 56 10.76 -1.12 -1.72
C GLY A 56 9.26 -0.88 -1.85
N VAL A 57 8.45 -1.78 -1.30
CA VAL A 57 6.99 -1.59 -1.23
C VAL A 57 6.65 -0.36 -0.39
N PHE A 58 7.32 -0.16 0.76
CA PHE A 58 7.18 1.06 1.55
C PHE A 58 7.48 2.31 0.72
N GLY A 59 8.59 2.37 -0.02
CA GLY A 59 8.96 3.52 -0.84
C GLY A 59 7.96 3.85 -1.93
N ILE A 60 7.42 2.84 -2.60
CA ILE A 60 6.40 2.98 -3.65
C ILE A 60 5.07 3.48 -3.06
N ILE A 61 4.56 2.85 -2.01
CA ILE A 61 3.33 3.26 -1.33
C ILE A 61 3.49 4.65 -0.69
N ASN A 62 4.66 4.96 -0.12
CA ASN A 62 4.96 6.29 0.40
C ASN A 62 4.93 7.36 -0.70
N THR A 63 5.47 7.09 -1.89
CA THR A 63 5.39 7.99 -3.04
C THR A 63 3.94 8.18 -3.50
N GLU A 64 3.13 7.12 -3.49
CA GLU A 64 1.71 7.17 -3.85
C GLU A 64 0.92 8.02 -2.85
N MET A 65 0.97 7.67 -1.58
CA MET A 65 0.09 8.20 -0.53
C MET A 65 0.60 9.48 0.11
N GLY A 66 1.92 9.67 0.20
CA GLY A 66 2.52 10.81 0.92
C GLY A 66 2.10 12.17 0.40
N VAL A 67 1.77 12.27 -0.89
CA VAL A 67 1.28 13.50 -1.54
C VAL A 67 -0.06 13.97 -0.96
N ILE A 68 -0.90 13.05 -0.47
CA ILE A 68 -2.20 13.37 0.14
C ILE A 68 -2.04 14.34 1.32
N GLY A 69 -0.99 14.15 2.13
CA GLY A 69 -0.71 15.00 3.29
C GLY A 69 -0.26 16.42 2.96
N ILE A 70 0.11 16.69 1.71
CA ILE A 70 0.73 17.95 1.29
C ILE A 70 -0.01 18.65 0.13
N LEU A 71 -1.26 18.28 -0.16
CA LEU A 71 -2.02 18.92 -1.25
C LEU A 71 -2.10 20.44 -1.13
N PRO A 72 -2.35 21.04 0.05
CA PRO A 72 -2.35 22.51 0.19
C PRO A 72 -0.99 23.11 -0.15
N LEU A 73 0.12 22.46 0.26
CA LEU A 73 1.49 22.92 -0.05
C LEU A 73 1.82 22.80 -1.55
N ILE A 74 1.29 21.78 -2.23
CA ILE A 74 1.39 21.67 -3.69
C ILE A 74 0.64 22.83 -4.34
N ALA A 75 -0.59 23.11 -3.89
CA ALA A 75 -1.38 24.21 -4.42
C ALA A 75 -0.65 25.54 -4.27
N GLU A 76 -0.07 25.81 -3.11
CA GLU A 76 0.75 27.01 -2.84
C GLU A 76 2.00 27.05 -3.72
N ASN A 77 2.75 25.95 -3.85
CA ASN A 77 4.02 25.88 -4.59
C ASN A 77 3.82 26.10 -6.10
N PHE A 78 2.72 25.61 -6.66
CA PHE A 78 2.43 25.70 -8.09
C PHE A 78 1.44 26.82 -8.44
N GLN A 79 0.98 27.61 -7.47
CA GLN A 79 0.03 28.72 -7.62
C GLN A 79 -1.28 28.25 -8.30
N ILE A 80 -1.83 27.13 -7.85
CA ILE A 80 -3.06 26.48 -8.31
C ILE A 80 -4.02 26.27 -7.15
N THR A 81 -5.26 25.89 -7.46
CA THR A 81 -6.24 25.53 -6.44
C THR A 81 -5.98 24.15 -5.82
N VAL A 82 -6.46 23.92 -4.59
CA VAL A 82 -6.34 22.60 -3.93
C VAL A 82 -7.03 21.48 -4.72
N PRO A 83 -8.23 21.69 -5.32
CA PRO A 83 -8.82 20.71 -6.22
C PRO A 83 -7.96 20.38 -7.46
N GLU A 84 -7.27 21.37 -8.04
CA GLU A 84 -6.31 21.11 -9.11
C GLU A 84 -5.13 20.29 -8.61
N ALA A 85 -4.58 20.60 -7.42
CA ALA A 85 -3.54 19.78 -6.79
C ALA A 85 -4.00 18.34 -6.55
N GLY A 86 -5.29 18.10 -6.31
CA GLY A 86 -5.91 16.77 -6.18
C GLY A 86 -5.72 15.87 -7.39
N TRP A 87 -5.48 16.43 -8.59
CA TRP A 87 -5.14 15.64 -9.78
C TRP A 87 -3.84 14.85 -9.62
N THR A 88 -2.94 15.26 -8.74
CA THR A 88 -1.72 14.50 -8.42
C THR A 88 -2.02 13.13 -7.80
N VAL A 89 -3.12 13.03 -7.06
CA VAL A 89 -3.63 11.77 -6.48
C VAL A 89 -4.43 11.01 -7.53
N SER A 90 -5.37 11.69 -8.20
CA SER A 90 -6.28 11.09 -9.17
C SER A 90 -5.57 10.48 -10.36
N ILE A 91 -4.56 11.15 -10.94
CA ILE A 91 -3.83 10.64 -12.11
C ILE A 91 -3.01 9.40 -11.77
N PHE A 92 -2.38 9.39 -10.57
CA PHE A 92 -1.64 8.23 -10.11
C PHE A 92 -2.57 7.03 -9.95
N ALA A 93 -3.66 7.19 -9.21
CA ALA A 93 -4.65 6.15 -8.98
C ALA A 93 -5.31 5.67 -10.29
N LEU A 94 -5.62 6.57 -11.22
CA LEU A 94 -6.17 6.20 -12.53
C LEU A 94 -5.22 5.31 -13.32
N VAL A 95 -3.93 5.68 -13.37
CA VAL A 95 -2.93 4.89 -14.08
C VAL A 95 -2.73 3.52 -13.40
N VAL A 96 -2.72 3.45 -12.06
CA VAL A 96 -2.69 2.17 -11.33
C VAL A 96 -3.92 1.34 -11.65
N ALA A 97 -5.13 1.93 -11.68
CA ALA A 97 -6.37 1.22 -12.00
C ALA A 97 -6.31 0.57 -13.39
N ILE A 98 -5.86 1.31 -14.40
CA ILE A 98 -5.73 0.81 -15.77
C ILE A 98 -4.62 -0.25 -15.86
N SER A 99 -3.50 -0.02 -15.21
CA SER A 99 -2.31 -0.87 -15.32
C SER A 99 -2.40 -2.17 -14.51
N ALA A 100 -3.16 -2.18 -13.40
CA ALA A 100 -3.24 -3.32 -12.49
C ALA A 100 -3.64 -4.67 -13.15
N PRO A 101 -4.62 -4.76 -14.04
CA PRO A 101 -4.92 -5.99 -14.75
C PRO A 101 -3.95 -6.29 -15.92
N ILE A 102 -3.18 -5.31 -16.39
CA ILE A 102 -2.40 -5.37 -17.65
C ILE A 102 -0.92 -5.65 -17.36
N THR A 103 -0.30 -4.86 -16.48
CA THR A 103 1.16 -4.87 -16.32
C THR A 103 1.73 -6.16 -15.72
N PRO A 104 1.09 -6.86 -14.77
CA PRO A 104 1.58 -8.16 -14.31
C PRO A 104 1.69 -9.18 -15.45
N LEU A 105 0.80 -9.12 -16.45
CA LEU A 105 0.85 -9.96 -17.62
C LEU A 105 1.97 -9.56 -18.59
N LEU A 106 2.05 -8.27 -18.95
CA LEU A 106 3.06 -7.77 -19.87
C LEU A 106 4.49 -8.10 -19.40
N PHE A 107 4.72 -8.01 -18.11
CA PHE A 107 6.03 -8.25 -17.50
C PHE A 107 6.22 -9.69 -16.97
N SER A 108 5.24 -10.58 -17.11
CA SER A 108 5.27 -11.94 -16.55
C SER A 108 6.40 -12.79 -17.11
N GLY A 109 6.84 -12.54 -18.35
CA GLY A 109 7.94 -13.28 -19.01
C GLY A 109 9.32 -12.65 -18.83
N ILE A 110 9.43 -11.52 -18.13
CA ILE A 110 10.69 -10.79 -17.96
C ILE A 110 11.32 -11.14 -16.61
N ASN A 111 12.67 -11.16 -16.57
CA ASN A 111 13.40 -11.38 -15.32
C ASN A 111 12.95 -10.41 -14.24
N ARG A 112 12.50 -10.96 -13.10
CA ARG A 112 11.88 -10.18 -12.01
C ARG A 112 12.79 -9.07 -11.48
N LYS A 113 14.11 -9.35 -11.33
CA LYS A 113 15.07 -8.32 -10.92
C LYS A 113 15.10 -7.13 -11.89
N LYS A 114 15.09 -7.39 -13.20
CA LYS A 114 15.11 -6.33 -14.23
C LYS A 114 13.87 -5.46 -14.14
N VAL A 115 12.69 -6.07 -13.94
CA VAL A 115 11.42 -5.32 -13.79
C VAL A 115 11.42 -4.49 -12.51
N MET A 116 11.94 -5.03 -11.39
CA MET A 116 12.05 -4.30 -10.13
C MET A 116 12.99 -3.09 -10.24
N ILE A 117 14.13 -3.27 -10.92
CA ILE A 117 15.07 -2.16 -11.18
C ILE A 117 14.43 -1.10 -12.07
N LEU A 118 13.72 -1.51 -13.12
CA LEU A 118 12.99 -0.58 -14.00
C LEU A 118 11.94 0.23 -13.22
N ALA A 119 11.14 -0.44 -12.39
CA ALA A 119 10.12 0.22 -11.59
C ALA A 119 10.73 1.21 -10.60
N LEU A 120 11.69 0.77 -9.77
CA LEU A 120 12.34 1.65 -8.78
C LEU A 120 13.13 2.78 -9.44
N GLY A 121 13.77 2.51 -10.58
CA GLY A 121 14.46 3.52 -11.37
C GLY A 121 13.51 4.61 -11.87
N LEU A 122 12.35 4.20 -12.39
CA LEU A 122 11.33 5.12 -12.86
C LEU A 122 10.71 5.92 -11.69
N PHE A 123 10.44 5.28 -10.54
CA PHE A 123 9.99 5.96 -9.32
C PHE A 123 11.02 6.98 -8.83
N THR A 124 12.31 6.62 -8.79
CA THR A 124 13.38 7.52 -8.37
C THR A 124 13.51 8.71 -9.31
N LEU A 125 13.55 8.47 -10.62
CA LEU A 125 13.67 9.52 -11.63
C LEU A 125 12.46 10.47 -11.59
N SER A 126 11.27 9.92 -11.50
CA SER A 126 10.02 10.70 -11.43
C SER A 126 9.95 11.55 -10.16
N ASN A 127 10.41 11.05 -9.02
CA ASN A 127 10.48 11.81 -7.78
C ASN A 127 11.52 12.95 -7.86
N ILE A 128 12.66 12.74 -8.54
CA ILE A 128 13.64 13.81 -8.82
C ILE A 128 13.00 14.90 -9.68
N ILE A 129 12.30 14.52 -10.75
CA ILE A 129 11.59 15.48 -11.62
C ILE A 129 10.53 16.23 -10.80
N SER A 130 9.74 15.53 -9.99
CA SER A 130 8.72 16.13 -9.11
C SER A 130 9.30 17.14 -8.12
N MET A 131 10.50 16.88 -7.61
CA MET A 131 11.22 17.78 -6.69
C MET A 131 11.69 19.07 -7.37
N MET A 132 12.11 18.99 -8.63
CA MET A 132 12.78 20.08 -9.34
C MET A 132 11.83 20.90 -10.22
N THR A 133 10.68 20.35 -10.60
CA THR A 133 9.78 21.02 -11.54
C THR A 133 9.03 22.17 -10.90
N THR A 134 8.83 23.24 -11.66
CA THR A 134 7.93 24.36 -11.37
C THR A 134 6.67 24.31 -12.22
N ASN A 135 6.55 23.33 -13.12
CA ASN A 135 5.43 23.17 -14.02
C ASN A 135 4.51 22.03 -13.52
N PHE A 136 3.26 22.35 -13.23
CA PHE A 136 2.28 21.39 -12.70
C PHE A 136 1.99 20.23 -13.68
N THR A 137 1.95 20.48 -14.99
CA THR A 137 1.75 19.41 -15.99
C THR A 137 2.92 18.43 -15.97
N VAL A 138 4.14 18.90 -15.80
CA VAL A 138 5.33 18.04 -15.66
C VAL A 138 5.23 17.21 -14.36
N LEU A 139 4.74 17.81 -13.27
CA LEU A 139 4.46 17.06 -12.03
C LEU A 139 3.45 15.95 -12.28
N LEU A 140 2.34 16.21 -12.95
CA LEU A 140 1.33 15.19 -13.26
C LEU A 140 1.90 14.03 -14.08
N ILE A 141 2.69 14.34 -15.13
CA ILE A 141 3.34 13.33 -15.96
C ILE A 141 4.33 12.50 -15.12
N SER A 142 5.13 13.15 -14.28
CA SER A 142 6.11 12.48 -13.42
C SER A 142 5.44 11.57 -12.38
N ARG A 143 4.19 11.82 -12.01
CA ARG A 143 3.41 10.92 -11.17
C ARG A 143 2.76 9.78 -11.93
N ALA A 144 2.27 10.04 -13.15
CA ALA A 144 1.62 9.03 -13.99
C ALA A 144 2.57 7.91 -14.44
N LEU A 145 3.80 8.28 -14.85
CA LEU A 145 4.78 7.33 -15.38
C LEU A 145 5.13 6.18 -14.43
N PRO A 146 5.53 6.40 -13.16
CA PRO A 146 5.86 5.32 -12.25
C PRO A 146 4.62 4.53 -11.81
N ALA A 147 3.45 5.15 -11.77
CA ALA A 147 2.18 4.49 -11.42
C ALA A 147 1.87 3.30 -12.32
N PHE A 148 2.30 3.34 -13.59
CA PHE A 148 2.15 2.22 -14.54
C PHE A 148 2.89 0.95 -14.09
N LEU A 149 4.01 1.06 -13.39
CA LEU A 149 4.80 -0.06 -12.89
C LEU A 149 4.52 -0.42 -11.42
N HIS A 150 3.68 0.37 -10.73
CA HIS A 150 3.30 0.13 -9.34
C HIS A 150 2.72 -1.28 -9.12
N PRO A 151 1.67 -1.73 -9.86
CA PRO A 151 1.06 -3.03 -9.60
C PRO A 151 2.01 -4.20 -9.81
N VAL A 152 2.85 -4.13 -10.83
CA VAL A 152 3.78 -5.22 -11.14
C VAL A 152 4.89 -5.31 -10.10
N TYR A 153 5.41 -4.18 -9.60
CA TYR A 153 6.41 -4.21 -8.53
C TYR A 153 5.86 -4.81 -7.25
N VAL A 154 4.69 -4.33 -6.80
CA VAL A 154 4.05 -4.80 -5.56
C VAL A 154 3.73 -6.29 -5.66
N SER A 155 3.13 -6.74 -6.76
CA SER A 155 2.85 -8.16 -7.00
C SER A 155 4.13 -9.02 -6.98
N MET A 156 5.19 -8.56 -7.67
CA MET A 156 6.48 -9.27 -7.69
C MET A 156 7.14 -9.32 -6.31
N ALA A 157 7.04 -8.26 -5.51
CA ALA A 157 7.60 -8.24 -4.16
C ALA A 157 7.00 -9.34 -3.29
N PHE A 158 5.68 -9.53 -3.32
CA PHE A 158 5.01 -10.61 -2.60
C PHE A 158 5.41 -12.00 -3.11
N THR A 159 5.42 -12.18 -4.43
CA THR A 159 5.76 -13.46 -5.05
C THR A 159 7.21 -13.87 -4.77
N VAL A 160 8.15 -12.91 -4.87
CA VAL A 160 9.57 -13.15 -4.61
C VAL A 160 9.82 -13.42 -3.13
N ALA A 161 9.15 -12.70 -2.24
CA ALA A 161 9.25 -12.95 -0.80
C ALA A 161 8.77 -14.36 -0.45
N ALA A 162 7.62 -14.79 -0.99
CA ALA A 162 7.10 -16.14 -0.80
C ALA A 162 8.06 -17.22 -1.33
N ALA A 163 8.62 -17.02 -2.53
CA ALA A 163 9.53 -17.95 -3.18
C ALA A 163 10.94 -17.99 -2.55
N SER A 164 11.31 -17.00 -1.75
CA SER A 164 12.65 -16.91 -1.11
C SER A 164 12.81 -17.81 0.12
N VAL A 165 11.74 -18.40 0.62
CA VAL A 165 11.71 -19.22 1.83
C VAL A 165 11.01 -20.57 1.58
N SER A 166 11.05 -21.50 2.54
CA SER A 166 10.29 -22.76 2.44
C SER A 166 8.78 -22.50 2.44
N LYS A 167 7.97 -23.43 1.88
CA LYS A 167 6.50 -23.30 1.76
C LYS A 167 5.83 -22.96 3.09
N GLU A 168 6.30 -23.56 4.19
CA GLU A 168 5.75 -23.34 5.54
C GLU A 168 6.02 -21.91 6.05
N LYS A 169 7.10 -21.26 5.58
CA LYS A 169 7.50 -19.90 5.98
C LYS A 169 7.02 -18.83 5.01
N ALA A 170 6.50 -19.20 3.83
CA ALA A 170 6.04 -18.27 2.81
C ALA A 170 4.99 -17.28 3.32
N PRO A 171 3.95 -17.67 4.09
CA PRO A 171 2.98 -16.71 4.64
C PRO A 171 3.63 -15.66 5.54
N LYS A 172 4.65 -16.06 6.33
CA LYS A 172 5.38 -15.12 7.21
C LYS A 172 6.25 -14.14 6.43
N ALA A 173 6.82 -14.56 5.30
CA ALA A 173 7.60 -13.68 4.43
C ALA A 173 6.71 -12.66 3.72
N VAL A 174 5.55 -13.09 3.22
CA VAL A 174 4.51 -12.23 2.63
C VAL A 174 4.01 -11.21 3.65
N ALA A 175 3.70 -11.65 4.87
CA ALA A 175 3.26 -10.75 5.96
C ALA A 175 4.29 -9.65 6.27
N LYS A 176 5.60 -9.94 6.16
CA LYS A 176 6.64 -8.92 6.33
C LYS A 176 6.60 -7.87 5.21
N VAL A 177 6.37 -8.26 3.97
CA VAL A 177 6.22 -7.31 2.86
C VAL A 177 4.96 -6.45 3.05
N PHE A 178 3.89 -7.01 3.60
CA PHE A 178 2.68 -6.26 3.98
C PHE A 178 2.95 -5.17 5.03
N ILE A 179 3.94 -5.36 5.92
CA ILE A 179 4.38 -4.29 6.83
C ILE A 179 4.87 -3.08 6.03
N GLY A 180 5.52 -3.28 4.89
CA GLY A 180 5.92 -2.18 3.99
C GLY A 180 4.73 -1.40 3.44
N VAL A 181 3.65 -2.08 3.04
CA VAL A 181 2.40 -1.43 2.60
C VAL A 181 1.82 -0.60 3.74
N SER A 182 1.61 -1.22 4.90
CA SER A 182 1.01 -0.55 6.06
C SER A 182 1.87 0.63 6.55
N ALA A 183 3.18 0.45 6.61
CA ALA A 183 4.09 1.53 7.00
C ALA A 183 4.09 2.69 6.00
N GLY A 184 4.02 2.41 4.69
CA GLY A 184 3.89 3.44 3.65
C GLY A 184 2.63 4.28 3.82
N MET A 185 1.51 3.65 4.13
CA MET A 185 0.23 4.35 4.37
C MET A 185 0.24 5.09 5.72
N VAL A 186 0.71 4.44 6.79
CA VAL A 186 0.61 4.98 8.16
C VAL A 186 1.65 6.05 8.44
N LEU A 187 2.89 5.89 7.96
CA LEU A 187 3.99 6.81 8.21
C LEU A 187 4.25 7.74 7.02
N GLY A 188 3.96 7.27 5.79
CA GLY A 188 4.26 8.03 4.57
C GLY A 188 3.61 9.40 4.55
N VAL A 189 2.30 9.45 4.77
CA VAL A 189 1.51 10.70 4.74
C VAL A 189 1.95 11.67 5.84
N PRO A 190 1.98 11.30 7.15
CA PRO A 190 2.34 12.25 8.19
C PRO A 190 3.82 12.68 8.15
N VAL A 191 4.75 11.77 7.83
CA VAL A 191 6.18 12.12 7.73
C VAL A 191 6.41 13.09 6.58
N THR A 192 5.79 12.84 5.42
CA THR A 192 5.91 13.76 4.27
C THR A 192 5.27 15.11 4.57
N SER A 193 4.08 15.11 5.20
CA SER A 193 3.40 16.34 5.62
C SER A 193 4.28 17.16 6.58
N TYR A 194 4.88 16.52 7.57
CA TYR A 194 5.78 17.18 8.52
C TYR A 194 7.02 17.77 7.83
N ILE A 195 7.73 16.98 7.02
CA ILE A 195 8.94 17.46 6.31
C ILE A 195 8.61 18.61 5.38
N ALA A 196 7.52 18.50 4.62
CA ALA A 196 7.14 19.51 3.63
C ALA A 196 6.67 20.80 4.30
N SER A 197 5.99 20.72 5.45
CA SER A 197 5.52 21.91 6.18
C SER A 197 6.62 22.64 6.96
N GLU A 198 7.57 21.90 7.56
CA GLU A 198 8.63 22.50 8.37
C GLU A 198 9.83 22.98 7.54
N VAL A 199 10.05 22.39 6.36
CA VAL A 199 11.22 22.71 5.52
C VAL A 199 10.79 23.25 4.16
N SER A 200 10.25 22.39 3.28
CA SER A 200 9.72 22.81 1.97
C SER A 200 9.06 21.63 1.24
N TYR A 201 8.22 21.96 0.23
CA TYR A 201 7.68 20.99 -0.72
C TYR A 201 8.78 20.10 -1.34
N SER A 202 9.88 20.71 -1.80
CA SER A 202 10.99 19.99 -2.43
C SER A 202 11.65 18.98 -1.48
N MET A 203 11.73 19.27 -0.17
CA MET A 203 12.27 18.34 0.81
C MET A 203 11.32 17.16 1.07
N GLY A 204 10.00 17.37 1.00
CA GLY A 204 9.03 16.27 0.99
C GLY A 204 9.22 15.33 -0.21
N MET A 205 9.45 15.88 -1.41
CA MET A 205 9.77 15.09 -2.62
C MET A 205 11.14 14.41 -2.53
N LEU A 206 12.13 15.05 -1.91
CA LEU A 206 13.45 14.47 -1.67
C LEU A 206 13.35 13.22 -0.79
N PHE A 207 12.48 13.22 0.20
CA PHE A 207 12.24 12.05 1.05
C PHE A 207 11.82 10.83 0.21
N PHE A 208 10.88 11.00 -0.73
CA PHE A 208 10.50 9.93 -1.66
C PHE A 208 11.66 9.48 -2.53
N THR A 209 12.42 10.45 -3.05
CA THR A 209 13.60 10.19 -3.90
C THR A 209 14.63 9.35 -3.17
N VAL A 210 15.03 9.75 -1.95
CA VAL A 210 16.06 9.06 -1.16
C VAL A 210 15.65 7.63 -0.83
N VAL A 211 14.41 7.43 -0.38
CA VAL A 211 13.91 6.09 -0.05
C VAL A 211 13.95 5.18 -1.28
N ASN A 212 13.39 5.62 -2.42
CA ASN A 212 13.38 4.81 -3.64
C ASN A 212 14.78 4.58 -4.22
N ALA A 213 15.67 5.58 -4.19
CA ALA A 213 17.06 5.44 -4.64
C ALA A 213 17.86 4.45 -3.79
N LEU A 214 17.73 4.50 -2.47
CA LEU A 214 18.39 3.54 -1.58
C LEU A 214 17.93 2.10 -1.86
N VAL A 215 16.63 1.89 -2.06
CA VAL A 215 16.10 0.57 -2.41
C VAL A 215 16.51 0.15 -3.82
N LEU A 216 16.56 1.06 -4.78
CA LEU A 216 17.08 0.80 -6.13
C LEU A 216 18.51 0.27 -6.06
N VAL A 217 19.40 0.97 -5.37
CA VAL A 217 20.80 0.55 -5.17
C VAL A 217 20.86 -0.81 -4.46
N ALA A 218 20.09 -0.99 -3.39
CA ALA A 218 20.03 -2.27 -2.68
C ALA A 218 19.53 -3.40 -3.58
N THR A 219 18.54 -3.14 -4.45
CA THR A 219 18.02 -4.12 -5.42
C THR A 219 19.06 -4.50 -6.46
N ILE A 220 19.80 -3.52 -6.98
CA ILE A 220 20.89 -3.77 -7.96
C ILE A 220 21.97 -4.65 -7.34
N VAL A 221 22.39 -4.36 -6.12
CA VAL A 221 23.53 -5.00 -5.46
C VAL A 221 23.17 -6.37 -4.87
N PHE A 222 22.07 -6.46 -4.14
CA PHE A 222 21.78 -7.61 -3.27
C PHE A 222 20.69 -8.55 -3.80
N VAL A 223 19.79 -8.10 -4.69
CA VAL A 223 18.73 -8.97 -5.22
C VAL A 223 19.32 -9.87 -6.32
N PRO A 224 19.17 -11.22 -6.23
CA PRO A 224 19.69 -12.12 -7.25
C PRO A 224 18.89 -12.01 -8.55
N SER A 225 19.50 -12.45 -9.66
CA SER A 225 18.79 -12.60 -10.94
C SER A 225 17.73 -13.72 -10.83
N MET A 226 16.51 -13.42 -11.26
CA MET A 226 15.35 -14.33 -11.13
C MET A 226 14.64 -14.47 -12.47
N PRO A 227 15.18 -15.31 -13.39
CA PRO A 227 14.53 -15.61 -14.66
C PRO A 227 13.19 -16.32 -14.42
N VAL A 228 12.20 -16.03 -15.24
CA VAL A 228 10.86 -16.63 -15.16
C VAL A 228 10.82 -17.88 -16.02
N LYS A 229 10.32 -18.99 -15.49
CA LYS A 229 10.19 -20.27 -16.19
C LYS A 229 8.86 -20.40 -16.94
N GLU A 230 7.79 -19.82 -16.41
CA GLU A 230 6.44 -19.91 -16.96
C GLU A 230 5.80 -18.53 -17.04
N LYS A 231 5.09 -18.25 -18.15
CA LYS A 231 4.32 -17.02 -18.35
C LYS A 231 2.92 -17.19 -17.82
N LEU A 232 2.34 -16.15 -17.22
CA LEU A 232 0.94 -16.15 -16.81
C LEU A 232 0.02 -16.12 -18.03
N SER A 233 -1.09 -16.88 -17.97
CA SER A 233 -2.14 -16.90 -18.98
C SER A 233 -3.49 -16.55 -18.35
N TYR A 234 -4.26 -15.66 -18.98
CA TYR A 234 -5.54 -15.19 -18.47
C TYR A 234 -6.77 -15.95 -18.95
N GLY A 235 -6.64 -16.88 -19.87
CA GLY A 235 -7.77 -17.48 -20.57
C GLY A 235 -8.95 -17.93 -19.69
N THR A 236 -8.69 -18.70 -18.63
CA THR A 236 -9.71 -19.16 -17.69
C THR A 236 -10.08 -18.12 -16.63
N GLN A 237 -9.20 -17.15 -16.33
CA GLN A 237 -9.41 -16.15 -15.27
C GLN A 237 -10.46 -15.10 -15.69
N LEU A 238 -10.56 -14.79 -16.98
CA LEU A 238 -11.57 -13.84 -17.49
C LEU A 238 -13.01 -14.35 -17.36
N SER A 239 -13.22 -15.66 -17.17
CA SER A 239 -14.56 -16.24 -17.01
C SER A 239 -15.30 -15.70 -15.78
N VAL A 240 -14.56 -15.27 -14.74
CA VAL A 240 -15.17 -14.70 -13.50
C VAL A 240 -15.94 -13.40 -13.77
N LEU A 241 -15.59 -12.66 -14.84
CA LEU A 241 -16.30 -11.44 -15.25
C LEU A 241 -17.73 -11.72 -15.76
N LYS A 242 -18.10 -12.98 -16.02
CA LYS A 242 -19.49 -13.37 -16.33
C LYS A 242 -20.40 -13.38 -15.11
N LYS A 243 -19.84 -13.38 -13.90
CA LYS A 243 -20.61 -13.43 -12.64
C LYS A 243 -21.10 -12.05 -12.22
N LYS A 244 -22.41 -11.92 -11.97
CA LYS A 244 -23.03 -10.68 -11.46
C LYS A 244 -22.43 -10.25 -10.11
N VAL A 245 -22.12 -11.21 -9.23
CA VAL A 245 -21.50 -10.96 -7.91
C VAL A 245 -20.17 -10.23 -8.05
N VAL A 246 -19.37 -10.51 -9.08
CA VAL A 246 -18.09 -9.84 -9.35
C VAL A 246 -18.32 -8.37 -9.69
N TRP A 247 -19.27 -8.05 -10.58
CA TRP A 247 -19.59 -6.67 -10.93
C TRP A 247 -20.15 -5.86 -9.77
N TYR A 248 -21.07 -6.45 -8.98
CA TYR A 248 -21.56 -5.78 -7.78
C TYR A 248 -20.45 -5.55 -6.75
N SER A 249 -19.50 -6.46 -6.65
CA SER A 249 -18.30 -6.26 -5.80
C SER A 249 -17.42 -5.14 -6.31
N ILE A 250 -17.13 -5.09 -7.62
CA ILE A 250 -16.35 -4.00 -8.26
C ILE A 250 -16.99 -2.65 -7.98
N LEU A 251 -18.30 -2.51 -8.22
CA LEU A 251 -19.02 -1.25 -8.01
C LEU A 251 -19.07 -0.86 -6.53
N ALA A 252 -19.35 -1.81 -5.63
CA ALA A 252 -19.36 -1.54 -4.20
C ALA A 252 -17.98 -1.09 -3.69
N ILE A 253 -16.89 -1.78 -4.12
CA ILE A 253 -15.51 -1.43 -3.76
C ILE A 253 -15.17 -0.03 -4.29
N THR A 254 -15.46 0.25 -5.56
CA THR A 254 -15.19 1.56 -6.18
C THR A 254 -15.88 2.69 -5.40
N LEU A 255 -17.12 2.48 -4.98
CA LEU A 255 -17.89 3.50 -4.26
C LEU A 255 -17.41 3.65 -2.80
N ILE A 256 -17.18 2.55 -2.07
CA ILE A 256 -16.65 2.62 -0.69
C ILE A 256 -15.27 3.26 -0.68
N ASN A 257 -14.38 2.84 -1.58
CA ASN A 257 -13.05 3.39 -1.67
C ASN A 257 -13.06 4.85 -2.15
N GLY A 258 -13.98 5.19 -3.06
CA GLY A 258 -14.22 6.57 -3.50
C GLY A 258 -14.64 7.48 -2.35
N ALA A 259 -15.48 7.00 -1.44
CA ALA A 259 -15.85 7.74 -0.24
C ALA A 259 -14.64 7.92 0.70
N LEU A 260 -13.90 6.85 0.97
CA LEU A 260 -12.75 6.89 1.87
C LEU A 260 -11.64 7.81 1.35
N PHE A 261 -11.15 7.56 0.14
CA PHE A 261 -10.03 8.30 -0.41
C PHE A 261 -10.44 9.64 -1.04
N GLY A 262 -11.71 9.82 -1.41
CA GLY A 262 -12.22 11.11 -1.85
C GLY A 262 -12.05 12.18 -0.78
N PHE A 263 -12.56 11.94 0.42
CA PHE A 263 -12.38 12.86 1.56
C PHE A 263 -10.93 12.84 2.06
N PHE A 264 -10.29 11.67 2.21
CA PHE A 264 -8.93 11.56 2.73
C PHE A 264 -7.93 12.37 1.89
N SER A 265 -8.12 12.44 0.57
CA SER A 265 -7.28 13.26 -0.32
C SER A 265 -7.25 14.74 0.05
N TYR A 266 -8.35 15.26 0.58
CA TYR A 266 -8.48 16.66 0.98
C TYR A 266 -8.52 16.86 2.49
N MET A 267 -8.25 15.81 3.29
CA MET A 267 -8.33 15.90 4.75
C MET A 267 -7.35 16.92 5.32
N SER A 268 -6.15 17.05 4.74
CA SER A 268 -5.18 18.07 5.16
C SER A 268 -5.70 19.49 4.94
N ASP A 269 -6.32 19.75 3.78
CA ASP A 269 -6.95 21.03 3.46
C ASP A 269 -8.16 21.30 4.36
N TYR A 270 -8.99 20.29 4.59
CA TYR A 270 -10.14 20.38 5.48
C TYR A 270 -9.73 20.78 6.91
N LEU A 271 -8.71 20.11 7.46
CA LEU A 271 -8.18 20.40 8.79
C LEU A 271 -7.54 21.79 8.85
N LYS A 272 -6.89 22.23 7.78
CA LYS A 272 -6.30 23.56 7.68
C LYS A 272 -7.35 24.65 7.64
N THR A 273 -8.36 24.51 6.77
CA THR A 273 -9.31 25.59 6.42
C THR A 273 -10.57 25.58 7.29
N ILE A 274 -11.09 24.42 7.66
CA ILE A 274 -12.34 24.29 8.43
C ILE A 274 -12.06 24.15 9.93
N THR A 275 -11.13 23.24 10.32
CA THR A 275 -10.78 23.05 11.72
C THR A 275 -9.80 24.13 12.22
N GLY A 276 -9.05 24.77 11.31
CA GLY A 276 -8.17 25.91 11.63
C GLY A 276 -6.89 25.54 12.37
N VAL A 277 -6.35 24.32 12.16
CA VAL A 277 -5.18 23.82 12.87
C VAL A 277 -3.87 24.00 12.07
N SER A 278 -2.74 23.98 12.78
CA SER A 278 -1.41 24.06 12.17
C SER A 278 -1.03 22.77 11.44
N TYR A 279 -0.08 22.85 10.51
CA TYR A 279 0.42 21.67 9.79
C TYR A 279 1.02 20.61 10.70
N THR A 280 1.65 21.00 11.81
CA THR A 280 2.16 20.06 12.82
C THR A 280 1.04 19.23 13.46
N VAL A 281 -0.09 19.88 13.78
CA VAL A 281 -1.28 19.20 14.29
C VAL A 281 -1.90 18.31 13.21
N ILE A 282 -1.97 18.78 11.95
CA ILE A 282 -2.45 17.98 10.81
C ILE A 282 -1.62 16.70 10.67
N SER A 283 -0.28 16.82 10.67
CA SER A 283 0.62 15.66 10.57
C SER A 283 0.38 14.66 11.70
N THR A 284 0.15 15.14 12.92
CA THR A 284 -0.19 14.30 14.08
C THR A 284 -1.54 13.62 13.90
N MET A 285 -2.56 14.32 13.40
CA MET A 285 -3.89 13.74 13.14
C MET A 285 -3.84 12.68 12.03
N LEU A 286 -3.04 12.91 10.98
CA LEU A 286 -2.79 11.93 9.92
C LEU A 286 -2.06 10.68 10.46
N LEU A 287 -1.13 10.86 11.41
CA LEU A 287 -0.48 9.74 12.09
C LEU A 287 -1.48 8.94 12.94
N ILE A 288 -2.35 9.62 13.70
CA ILE A 288 -3.44 8.98 14.46
C ILE A 288 -4.34 8.17 13.54
N TYR A 289 -4.75 8.73 12.39
CA TYR A 289 -5.54 8.03 11.38
C TYR A 289 -4.83 6.76 10.89
N GLY A 290 -3.55 6.87 10.55
CA GLY A 290 -2.76 5.74 10.08
C GLY A 290 -2.58 4.63 11.14
N LEU A 291 -2.28 4.98 12.39
CA LEU A 291 -2.18 4.02 13.50
C LEU A 291 -3.53 3.35 13.78
N ALA A 292 -4.61 4.12 13.73
CA ALA A 292 -5.98 3.61 13.88
C ALA A 292 -6.37 2.64 12.76
N ASN A 293 -5.87 2.86 11.53
CA ASN A 293 -6.07 1.94 10.41
C ASN A 293 -5.49 0.54 10.70
N ILE A 294 -4.34 0.45 11.38
CA ILE A 294 -3.78 -0.85 11.80
C ILE A 294 -4.74 -1.56 12.75
N ILE A 295 -5.33 -0.84 13.70
CA ILE A 295 -6.34 -1.41 14.63
C ILE A 295 -7.54 -1.93 13.85
N GLY A 296 -8.02 -1.17 12.87
CA GLY A 296 -9.10 -1.56 11.97
C GLY A 296 -8.81 -2.85 11.22
N ASN A 297 -7.59 -3.01 10.70
CA ASN A 297 -7.15 -4.23 10.01
C ASN A 297 -7.21 -5.46 10.93
N VAL A 298 -6.79 -5.32 12.19
CA VAL A 298 -6.83 -6.42 13.17
C VAL A 298 -8.27 -6.81 13.51
N ILE A 299 -9.15 -5.82 13.69
CA ILE A 299 -10.59 -6.06 13.96
C ILE A 299 -11.23 -6.76 12.77
N ALA A 300 -10.95 -6.31 11.54
CA ALA A 300 -11.48 -6.90 10.31
C ALA A 300 -11.12 -8.38 10.18
N GLY A 301 -9.88 -8.76 10.46
CA GLY A 301 -9.44 -10.16 10.38
C GLY A 301 -10.26 -11.11 11.27
N LYS A 302 -10.66 -10.64 12.45
CA LYS A 302 -11.51 -11.41 13.37
C LYS A 302 -12.97 -11.42 12.93
N GLN A 303 -13.53 -10.26 12.58
CA GLN A 303 -14.97 -10.13 12.28
C GLN A 303 -15.35 -10.77 10.94
N LEU A 304 -14.50 -10.66 9.92
CA LEU A 304 -14.74 -11.28 8.60
C LEU A 304 -14.74 -12.81 8.68
N ALA A 305 -13.98 -13.40 9.61
CA ALA A 305 -13.99 -14.84 9.83
C ALA A 305 -15.30 -15.33 10.47
N VAL A 306 -15.96 -14.49 11.30
CA VAL A 306 -17.18 -14.85 12.02
C VAL A 306 -18.44 -14.50 11.23
N ASN A 307 -18.54 -13.25 10.77
CA ASN A 307 -19.75 -12.76 10.08
C ASN A 307 -19.42 -11.72 9.00
N PRO A 308 -18.99 -12.17 7.79
CA PRO A 308 -18.61 -11.28 6.71
C PRO A 308 -19.78 -10.42 6.19
N VAL A 309 -21.01 -10.94 6.18
CA VAL A 309 -22.19 -10.18 5.70
C VAL A 309 -22.45 -8.97 6.60
N ARG A 310 -22.35 -9.15 7.92
CA ARG A 310 -22.50 -8.05 8.88
C ARG A 310 -21.43 -6.98 8.62
N SER A 311 -20.18 -7.39 8.40
CA SER A 311 -19.07 -6.46 8.11
C SER A 311 -19.33 -5.63 6.84
N MET A 312 -19.82 -6.26 5.78
CA MET A 312 -20.12 -5.58 4.51
C MET A 312 -21.20 -4.50 4.65
N ILE A 313 -22.19 -4.71 5.50
CA ILE A 313 -23.29 -3.76 5.74
C ILE A 313 -22.86 -2.67 6.74
N MET A 314 -22.18 -3.05 7.82
CA MET A 314 -21.81 -2.14 8.89
C MET A 314 -20.81 -1.08 8.46
N ILE A 315 -19.85 -1.42 7.58
CA ILE A 315 -18.79 -0.50 7.18
C ILE A 315 -19.33 0.74 6.45
N PRO A 316 -20.10 0.64 5.37
CA PRO A 316 -20.62 1.84 4.70
C PRO A 316 -21.58 2.64 5.59
N LEU A 317 -22.37 1.97 6.45
CA LEU A 317 -23.27 2.66 7.39
C LEU A 317 -22.50 3.42 8.47
N ALA A 318 -21.47 2.80 9.06
CA ALA A 318 -20.63 3.48 10.06
C ALA A 318 -19.86 4.65 9.45
N LEU A 319 -19.27 4.47 8.26
CA LEU A 319 -18.61 5.55 7.53
C LEU A 319 -19.59 6.71 7.24
N LEU A 320 -20.81 6.41 6.82
CA LEU A 320 -21.85 7.41 6.56
C LEU A 320 -22.12 8.25 7.82
N ALA A 321 -22.30 7.59 8.97
CA ALA A 321 -22.56 8.28 10.25
C ALA A 321 -21.39 9.20 10.65
N PHE A 322 -20.13 8.72 10.53
CA PHE A 322 -18.98 9.53 10.91
C PHE A 322 -18.66 10.63 9.90
N TYR A 323 -18.95 10.48 8.61
CA TYR A 323 -18.84 11.57 7.65
C TYR A 323 -19.92 12.66 7.86
N ILE A 324 -21.13 12.29 8.28
CA ILE A 324 -22.10 13.28 8.77
C ILE A 324 -21.52 14.04 9.97
N GLY A 325 -20.85 13.34 10.88
CA GLY A 325 -20.13 13.95 12.01
C GLY A 325 -19.02 14.92 11.57
N VAL A 326 -18.23 14.55 10.54
CA VAL A 326 -17.22 15.48 9.96
C VAL A 326 -17.89 16.77 9.47
N PHE A 327 -19.00 16.65 8.73
CA PHE A 327 -19.72 17.81 8.22
C PHE A 327 -20.28 18.70 9.34
N ALA A 328 -20.85 18.09 10.40
CA ALA A 328 -21.50 18.79 11.49
C ALA A 328 -20.50 19.43 12.48
N PHE A 329 -19.41 18.72 12.80
CA PHE A 329 -18.48 19.10 13.89
C PHE A 329 -17.08 19.47 13.37
N GLY A 330 -16.91 19.73 12.08
CA GLY A 330 -15.61 19.98 11.46
C GLY A 330 -14.79 21.11 12.04
N GLU A 331 -15.44 22.13 12.67
CA GLU A 331 -14.79 23.26 13.31
C GLU A 331 -14.24 22.93 14.72
N TRP A 332 -14.68 21.83 15.32
CA TRP A 332 -14.32 21.48 16.69
C TRP A 332 -13.16 20.49 16.73
N LEU A 333 -11.98 20.96 17.09
CA LEU A 333 -10.75 20.17 17.11
C LEU A 333 -10.92 18.84 17.86
N MET A 334 -11.48 18.85 19.09
CA MET A 334 -11.62 17.63 19.90
C MET A 334 -12.56 16.61 19.24
N ALA A 335 -13.66 17.08 18.64
CA ALA A 335 -14.56 16.20 17.88
C ALA A 335 -13.84 15.60 16.66
N MET A 336 -13.08 16.42 15.92
CA MET A 336 -12.33 15.97 14.76
C MET A 336 -11.24 14.95 15.11
N VAL A 337 -10.54 15.09 16.23
CA VAL A 337 -9.54 14.10 16.68
C VAL A 337 -10.22 12.74 16.91
N VAL A 338 -11.36 12.71 17.60
CA VAL A 338 -12.11 11.47 17.84
C VAL A 338 -12.65 10.87 16.54
N ILE A 339 -13.23 11.72 15.68
CA ILE A 339 -13.80 11.29 14.40
C ILE A 339 -12.69 10.71 13.51
N ILE A 340 -11.53 11.36 13.39
CA ILE A 340 -10.42 10.88 12.56
C ILE A 340 -9.84 9.57 13.07
N LEU A 341 -9.73 9.40 14.40
CA LEU A 341 -9.33 8.12 14.98
C LEU A 341 -10.29 7.00 14.57
N ILE A 342 -11.60 7.25 14.66
CA ILE A 342 -12.61 6.24 14.30
C ILE A 342 -12.64 6.02 12.78
N LEU A 343 -12.53 7.06 11.98
CA LEU A 343 -12.43 6.94 10.51
C LEU A 343 -11.19 6.15 10.10
N GLY A 344 -10.07 6.28 10.80
CA GLY A 344 -8.89 5.45 10.58
C GLY A 344 -9.18 3.96 10.83
N ILE A 345 -9.84 3.63 11.95
CA ILE A 345 -10.26 2.25 12.25
C ILE A 345 -11.20 1.72 11.15
N LEU A 346 -12.21 2.51 10.78
CA LEU A 346 -13.18 2.12 9.75
C LEU A 346 -12.52 1.97 8.37
N ALA A 347 -11.51 2.77 8.05
CA ALA A 347 -10.77 2.67 6.80
C ALA A 347 -10.00 1.34 6.72
N GLY A 348 -9.24 0.96 7.75
CA GLY A 348 -8.53 -0.32 7.80
C GLY A 348 -9.49 -1.51 7.77
N TYR A 349 -10.60 -1.43 8.51
CA TYR A 349 -11.64 -2.45 8.48
C TYR A 349 -12.28 -2.53 7.09
N GLY A 350 -12.60 -1.40 6.48
CA GLY A 350 -13.21 -1.31 5.17
C GLY A 350 -12.34 -1.89 4.06
N GLN A 351 -11.04 -1.61 4.06
CA GLN A 351 -10.09 -2.15 3.08
C GLN A 351 -10.08 -3.68 3.08
N ASN A 352 -10.01 -4.32 4.24
CA ASN A 352 -10.10 -5.78 4.34
C ASN A 352 -11.46 -6.32 3.90
N THR A 353 -12.54 -5.61 4.23
CA THR A 353 -13.89 -6.00 3.82
C THR A 353 -14.04 -5.92 2.30
N MET A 354 -13.52 -4.88 1.67
CA MET A 354 -13.52 -4.72 0.20
C MET A 354 -12.70 -5.83 -0.48
N GLN A 355 -11.50 -6.13 0.02
CA GLN A 355 -10.68 -7.22 -0.50
C GLN A 355 -11.39 -8.58 -0.34
N TYR A 356 -12.01 -8.84 0.81
CA TYR A 356 -12.82 -10.02 1.04
C TYR A 356 -13.96 -10.15 0.03
N MET A 357 -14.66 -9.04 -0.28
CA MET A 357 -15.79 -9.05 -1.21
C MET A 357 -15.41 -9.60 -2.59
N ILE A 358 -14.29 -9.16 -3.17
CA ILE A 358 -13.88 -9.55 -4.52
C ILE A 358 -13.21 -10.92 -4.55
N THR A 359 -12.37 -11.26 -3.58
CA THR A 359 -11.69 -12.55 -3.52
C THR A 359 -12.67 -13.71 -3.31
N HIS A 360 -13.76 -13.48 -2.56
CA HIS A 360 -14.82 -14.46 -2.37
C HIS A 360 -15.88 -14.47 -3.48
N ALA A 361 -15.89 -13.47 -4.37
CA ALA A 361 -16.71 -13.50 -5.58
C ALA A 361 -16.03 -14.32 -6.70
N ALA A 362 -14.70 -14.40 -6.71
CA ALA A 362 -13.91 -15.09 -7.72
C ALA A 362 -12.85 -16.03 -7.10
N PRO A 363 -13.23 -17.04 -6.31
CA PRO A 363 -12.29 -17.91 -5.61
C PRO A 363 -11.48 -18.81 -6.56
N GLU A 364 -12.00 -19.06 -7.77
CA GLU A 364 -11.32 -19.82 -8.82
C GLU A 364 -10.19 -19.05 -9.52
N ALA A 365 -10.10 -17.73 -9.36
CA ALA A 365 -9.10 -16.87 -9.98
C ALA A 365 -8.53 -15.85 -8.97
N PRO A 366 -7.82 -16.28 -7.91
CA PRO A 366 -7.41 -15.43 -6.79
C PRO A 366 -6.49 -14.29 -7.22
N ASP A 367 -5.55 -14.53 -8.15
CA ASP A 367 -4.63 -13.49 -8.64
C ASP A 367 -5.37 -12.43 -9.45
N PHE A 368 -6.31 -12.84 -10.29
CA PHE A 368 -7.14 -11.92 -11.06
C PHE A 368 -8.11 -11.14 -10.16
N ALA A 369 -8.67 -11.79 -9.13
CA ALA A 369 -9.50 -11.12 -8.13
C ALA A 369 -8.73 -10.02 -7.38
N ASN A 370 -7.45 -10.25 -7.03
CA ASN A 370 -6.59 -9.21 -6.45
C ASN A 370 -6.33 -8.07 -7.44
N GLY A 371 -6.13 -8.36 -8.72
CA GLY A 371 -6.04 -7.35 -9.78
C GLY A 371 -7.32 -6.50 -9.90
N LEU A 372 -8.50 -7.15 -9.84
CA LEU A 372 -9.79 -6.47 -9.83
C LEU A 372 -9.99 -5.62 -8.57
N TYR A 373 -9.48 -6.07 -7.40
CA TYR A 373 -9.47 -5.24 -6.20
C TYR A 373 -8.69 -3.96 -6.39
N LEU A 374 -7.45 -4.05 -6.89
CA LEU A 374 -6.60 -2.89 -7.13
C LEU A 374 -7.22 -1.94 -8.17
N LEU A 375 -7.78 -2.50 -9.27
CA LEU A 375 -8.52 -1.71 -10.25
C LEU A 375 -9.67 -0.95 -9.60
N SER A 376 -10.54 -1.64 -8.87
CA SER A 376 -11.74 -1.07 -8.26
C SER A 376 -11.40 -0.02 -7.20
N ALA A 377 -10.41 -0.30 -6.35
CA ALA A 377 -9.97 0.60 -5.31
C ALA A 377 -9.37 1.88 -5.90
N ASN A 378 -8.46 1.77 -6.86
CA ASN A 378 -7.84 2.94 -7.48
C ASN A 378 -8.80 3.73 -8.38
N LEU A 379 -9.72 3.07 -9.07
CA LEU A 379 -10.81 3.76 -9.77
C LEU A 379 -11.67 4.55 -8.78
N GLY A 380 -11.98 3.95 -7.63
CA GLY A 380 -12.67 4.64 -6.53
C GLY A 380 -11.91 5.87 -6.06
N THR A 381 -10.60 5.74 -5.78
CA THR A 381 -9.74 6.88 -5.40
C THR A 381 -9.80 7.99 -6.45
N THR A 382 -9.66 7.64 -7.72
CA THR A 382 -9.69 8.60 -8.84
C THR A 382 -10.99 9.38 -8.88
N VAL A 383 -12.13 8.66 -8.95
CA VAL A 383 -13.46 9.29 -9.08
C VAL A 383 -13.84 10.00 -7.78
N GLY A 384 -13.48 9.42 -6.63
CA GLY A 384 -13.73 10.01 -5.32
C GLY A 384 -13.02 11.35 -5.14
N ALA A 385 -11.71 11.39 -5.41
CA ALA A 385 -10.95 12.64 -5.33
C ALA A 385 -11.47 13.70 -6.31
N ALA A 386 -11.79 13.31 -7.55
CA ALA A 386 -12.35 14.22 -8.54
C ALA A 386 -13.70 14.80 -8.09
N VAL A 387 -14.63 13.97 -7.63
CA VAL A 387 -15.97 14.43 -7.18
C VAL A 387 -15.86 15.28 -5.92
N CYS A 388 -15.09 14.88 -4.93
CA CYS A 388 -14.88 15.70 -3.72
C CYS A 388 -14.23 17.05 -4.07
N GLY A 389 -13.26 17.06 -5.01
CA GLY A 389 -12.66 18.28 -5.52
C GLY A 389 -13.65 19.21 -6.23
N LEU A 390 -14.61 18.67 -7.00
CA LEU A 390 -15.69 19.47 -7.59
C LEU A 390 -16.55 20.15 -6.53
N PHE A 391 -16.90 19.46 -5.44
CA PHE A 391 -17.62 20.07 -4.32
C PHE A 391 -16.83 21.21 -3.67
N ILE A 392 -15.50 21.09 -3.56
CA ILE A 392 -14.64 22.17 -3.07
C ILE A 392 -14.71 23.36 -4.05
N THR A 393 -14.60 23.11 -5.35
CA THR A 393 -14.58 24.15 -6.38
C THR A 393 -15.89 24.93 -6.45
N PHE A 394 -17.04 24.24 -6.38
CA PHE A 394 -18.36 24.89 -6.52
C PHE A 394 -18.88 25.51 -5.23
N PHE A 395 -18.41 25.03 -4.06
CA PHE A 395 -18.89 25.49 -2.76
C PHE A 395 -17.73 25.94 -1.88
N ASN A 396 -17.17 25.05 -1.09
CA ASN A 396 -15.95 25.22 -0.28
C ASN A 396 -15.47 23.88 0.24
N THR A 397 -14.33 23.86 0.95
CA THR A 397 -13.70 22.65 1.46
C THR A 397 -14.60 21.82 2.38
N ARG A 398 -15.51 22.41 3.13
CA ARG A 398 -16.48 21.70 3.99
C ARG A 398 -17.35 20.73 3.20
N TYR A 399 -17.73 21.11 1.96
CA TYR A 399 -18.63 20.33 1.11
C TYR A 399 -17.92 19.14 0.43
N SER A 400 -16.60 19.01 0.52
CA SER A 400 -15.89 17.83 0.04
C SER A 400 -16.47 16.53 0.60
N VAL A 401 -16.96 16.57 1.84
CA VAL A 401 -17.58 15.45 2.54
C VAL A 401 -18.86 14.96 1.84
N ILE A 402 -19.60 15.85 1.16
CA ILE A 402 -20.86 15.51 0.46
C ILE A 402 -20.58 14.50 -0.66
N GLY A 403 -19.48 14.65 -1.40
CA GLY A 403 -19.05 13.67 -2.40
C GLY A 403 -18.92 12.26 -1.78
N SER A 404 -18.25 12.16 -0.63
CA SER A 404 -18.11 10.89 0.09
C SER A 404 -19.45 10.33 0.59
N LEU A 405 -20.35 11.16 1.09
CA LEU A 405 -21.70 10.75 1.52
C LEU A 405 -22.51 10.15 0.34
N ILE A 406 -22.48 10.77 -0.83
CA ILE A 406 -23.14 10.26 -2.03
C ILE A 406 -22.60 8.87 -2.40
N PHE A 407 -21.28 8.70 -2.41
CA PHE A 407 -20.65 7.42 -2.70
C PHE A 407 -21.06 6.33 -1.70
N LEU A 408 -21.14 6.65 -0.40
CA LEU A 408 -21.56 5.70 0.62
C LEU A 408 -23.00 5.27 0.48
N ILE A 409 -23.91 6.20 0.20
CA ILE A 409 -25.32 5.88 -0.04
C ILE A 409 -25.46 4.93 -1.24
N LEU A 410 -24.78 5.23 -2.34
CA LEU A 410 -24.78 4.38 -3.52
C LEU A 410 -24.12 3.01 -3.24
N SER A 411 -23.05 2.97 -2.44
CA SER A 411 -22.35 1.74 -2.11
C SER A 411 -23.24 0.75 -1.35
N ILE A 412 -24.11 1.23 -0.47
CA ILE A 412 -25.08 0.40 0.28
C ILE A 412 -25.96 -0.38 -0.69
N VAL A 413 -26.42 0.25 -1.77
CA VAL A 413 -27.25 -0.41 -2.79
C VAL A 413 -26.49 -1.59 -3.40
N PHE A 414 -25.24 -1.37 -3.84
CA PHE A 414 -24.45 -2.42 -4.50
C PHE A 414 -23.99 -3.52 -3.51
N VAL A 415 -23.75 -3.18 -2.25
CA VAL A 415 -23.50 -4.18 -1.19
C VAL A 415 -24.72 -5.09 -1.00
N VAL A 416 -25.92 -4.52 -0.93
CA VAL A 416 -27.16 -5.30 -0.78
C VAL A 416 -27.39 -6.18 -2.02
N LEU A 417 -27.24 -5.63 -3.23
CA LEU A 417 -27.35 -6.41 -4.48
C LEU A 417 -26.37 -7.56 -4.54
N ARG A 418 -25.10 -7.32 -4.11
CA ARG A 418 -24.09 -8.37 -4.02
C ARG A 418 -24.50 -9.49 -3.06
N ILE A 419 -24.97 -9.14 -1.87
CA ILE A 419 -25.40 -10.14 -0.87
C ILE A 419 -26.54 -11.00 -1.44
N ARG A 420 -27.57 -10.38 -2.03
CA ARG A 420 -28.69 -11.09 -2.66
C ARG A 420 -28.22 -12.01 -3.80
N ALA A 421 -27.33 -11.52 -4.68
CA ALA A 421 -26.81 -12.35 -5.77
C ALA A 421 -26.01 -13.56 -5.25
N THR A 422 -25.22 -13.40 -4.18
CA THR A 422 -24.49 -14.52 -3.55
C THR A 422 -25.44 -15.56 -2.95
N GLN A 423 -26.54 -15.13 -2.35
CA GLN A 423 -27.56 -16.04 -1.79
C GLN A 423 -28.26 -16.82 -2.91
N SER A 424 -28.66 -16.15 -3.98
CA SER A 424 -29.28 -16.78 -5.16
C SER A 424 -28.35 -17.82 -5.82
N GLU A 425 -27.07 -17.52 -6.01
CA GLU A 425 -26.10 -18.50 -6.55
C GLU A 425 -25.92 -19.72 -5.64
N ARG A 426 -25.96 -19.56 -4.32
CA ARG A 426 -25.92 -20.68 -3.37
C ARG A 426 -27.17 -21.56 -3.45
N GLN A 427 -28.34 -20.95 -3.56
CA GLN A 427 -29.61 -21.67 -3.66
C GLN A 427 -29.66 -22.51 -4.95
N ILE A 428 -29.31 -21.92 -6.08
CA ILE A 428 -29.26 -22.63 -7.38
C ILE A 428 -28.30 -23.83 -7.31
N ARG A 429 -27.13 -23.67 -6.68
CA ARG A 429 -26.16 -24.77 -6.51
C ARG A 429 -26.70 -25.90 -5.63
N MET A 430 -27.44 -25.58 -4.58
CA MET A 430 -28.06 -26.59 -3.72
C MET A 430 -29.17 -27.35 -4.46
N GLU A 431 -29.99 -26.65 -5.26
CA GLU A 431 -31.03 -27.24 -6.08
C GLU A 431 -30.47 -28.15 -7.20
N MET A 432 -29.31 -27.80 -7.76
CA MET A 432 -28.61 -28.64 -8.76
C MET A 432 -27.87 -29.85 -8.18
N ALA A 433 -27.60 -29.84 -6.88
CA ALA A 433 -26.91 -30.92 -6.18
C ALA A 433 -27.87 -31.91 -5.49
N ALA A 434 -29.16 -31.53 -5.34
CA ALA A 434 -30.26 -32.37 -4.85
C ALA A 434 -30.95 -33.14 -5.96
#